data_b21d47281a6c18c8c81fcd52a2c9efb9
#
_entry.id   b21d47281a6c18c8c81fcd52a2c9efb9
#
_cell.length_a   1.000
_cell.length_b   1.000
_cell.length_c   1.000
_cell.angle_alpha   90.00
_cell.angle_beta   90.00
_cell.angle_gamma   90.00
#
_symmetry.space_group_name_H-M   'P 1'
#
loop_
_entity.id
_entity.type
_entity.pdbx_description
1 polymer ?
#
loop_
_entity_poly.entity_id
_entity_poly.type
_entity_poly.pdbx_seq_one_letter_code
_entity_poly.pdbx_strand_id
1 'polypeptide(L)'
;EKMKAAAQLLSPAVRDGRCKPLYQTTIDKMEAYAKREAEAAKKQAAGVVAPDFTLNDINGKPFTFSSLRGKYVILDFWGSWCGWCIKGFPDMKEYYKKYAGKFEILGIDCNDTEQKWKDAVKKHELPWLHVYNPRSSKVLADYGVQGFPTKIIVGPDGKIVKTIVGEDPAFYTLLDELFK
;
A
#
# COMPACT_ATOMS: atom_id res chain seq x y z
N GLU A 1 -22.38 8.52 6.96
CA GLU A 1 -23.46 8.58 7.97
C GLU A 1 -23.77 10.01 8.42
N LYS A 2 -22.83 10.79 9.03
CA LYS A 2 -23.08 12.14 9.56
C LYS A 2 -23.59 13.13 8.50
N MET A 3 -23.06 13.13 7.28
CA MET A 3 -23.55 14.00 6.21
C MET A 3 -24.94 13.63 5.70
N LYS A 4 -25.28 12.34 5.64
CA LYS A 4 -26.66 11.91 5.32
C LYS A 4 -27.65 12.39 6.39
N ALA A 5 -27.30 12.20 7.66
CA ALA A 5 -28.10 12.68 8.76
C ALA A 5 -28.28 14.23 8.70
N ALA A 6 -27.21 14.98 8.45
CA ALA A 6 -27.28 16.41 8.28
C ALA A 6 -28.18 16.84 7.09
N ALA A 7 -28.10 16.12 5.97
CA ALA A 7 -28.96 16.39 4.80
C ALA A 7 -30.46 16.17 5.11
N GLN A 8 -30.81 15.23 5.99
CA GLN A 8 -32.20 14.99 6.42
C GLN A 8 -32.76 16.14 7.29
N LEU A 9 -31.89 16.92 7.93
CA LEU A 9 -32.29 18.07 8.72
C LEU A 9 -32.61 19.32 7.87
N LEU A 10 -32.27 19.30 6.59
CA LEU A 10 -32.59 20.40 5.68
C LEU A 10 -34.10 20.47 5.40
N SER A 11 -34.63 21.69 5.23
CA SER A 11 -36.01 21.85 4.80
C SER A 11 -36.23 21.17 3.44
N PRO A 12 -37.45 20.67 3.13
CA PRO A 12 -37.75 20.02 1.85
C PRO A 12 -37.33 20.89 0.64
N ALA A 13 -37.55 22.20 0.71
CA ALA A 13 -37.20 23.14 -0.35
C ALA A 13 -35.68 23.18 -0.63
N VAL A 14 -34.84 23.06 0.41
CA VAL A 14 -33.36 23.01 0.28
C VAL A 14 -32.92 21.61 -0.08
N ARG A 15 -33.45 20.61 0.61
CA ARG A 15 -33.10 19.20 0.41
C ARG A 15 -33.39 18.72 -1.01
N ASP A 16 -34.55 19.09 -1.56
CA ASP A 16 -35.03 18.62 -2.86
C ASP A 16 -34.88 19.66 -3.96
N GLY A 17 -34.39 20.86 -3.63
CA GLY A 17 -34.20 22.00 -4.54
C GLY A 17 -32.86 22.01 -5.27
N ARG A 18 -32.47 23.19 -5.76
CA ARG A 18 -31.29 23.42 -6.60
C ARG A 18 -29.97 22.99 -5.97
N CYS A 19 -29.87 22.94 -4.65
CA CYS A 19 -28.66 22.53 -3.93
C CYS A 19 -28.48 21.01 -3.83
N LYS A 20 -29.53 20.23 -4.11
CA LYS A 20 -29.48 18.75 -4.02
C LYS A 20 -28.33 18.13 -4.80
N PRO A 21 -28.05 18.49 -6.07
CA PRO A 21 -26.96 17.87 -6.82
C PRO A 21 -25.59 18.07 -6.16
N LEU A 22 -25.37 19.23 -5.51
CA LEU A 22 -24.09 19.58 -4.90
C LEU A 22 -23.77 18.69 -3.70
N TYR A 23 -24.67 18.61 -2.72
CA TYR A 23 -24.44 17.79 -1.52
C TYR A 23 -24.59 16.31 -1.81
N GLN A 24 -25.51 15.90 -2.74
CA GLN A 24 -25.67 14.50 -3.13
C GLN A 24 -24.40 13.96 -3.76
N THR A 25 -23.80 14.69 -4.70
CA THR A 25 -22.51 14.29 -5.31
C THR A 25 -21.42 14.08 -4.25
N THR A 26 -21.40 14.90 -3.21
CA THR A 26 -20.43 14.74 -2.11
C THR A 26 -20.72 13.50 -1.29
N ILE A 27 -22.00 13.24 -0.96
CA ILE A 27 -22.42 12.04 -0.24
C ILE A 27 -22.03 10.78 -1.05
N ASP A 28 -22.35 10.75 -2.35
CA ASP A 28 -22.07 9.61 -3.22
C ASP A 28 -20.56 9.31 -3.31
N LYS A 29 -19.74 10.38 -3.41
CA LYS A 29 -18.27 10.24 -3.40
C LYS A 29 -17.76 9.67 -2.08
N MET A 30 -18.29 10.13 -0.94
CA MET A 30 -17.90 9.63 0.38
C MET A 30 -18.33 8.18 0.59
N GLU A 31 -19.49 7.79 0.10
CA GLU A 31 -19.95 6.40 0.16
C GLU A 31 -19.10 5.48 -0.71
N ALA A 32 -18.80 5.91 -1.93
CA ALA A 32 -17.92 5.17 -2.81
C ALA A 32 -16.50 5.03 -2.22
N TYR A 33 -16.02 6.06 -1.52
CA TYR A 33 -14.75 6.01 -0.81
C TYR A 33 -14.81 5.03 0.36
N ALA A 34 -15.80 5.14 1.24
CA ALA A 34 -15.98 4.25 2.39
C ALA A 34 -16.14 2.77 1.97
N LYS A 35 -16.85 2.53 0.88
CA LYS A 35 -16.98 1.17 0.32
C LYS A 35 -15.61 0.64 -0.14
N ARG A 36 -14.83 1.44 -0.85
CA ARG A 36 -13.48 1.05 -1.28
C ARG A 36 -12.55 0.79 -0.10
N GLU A 37 -12.59 1.64 0.93
CA GLU A 37 -11.82 1.40 2.17
C GLU A 37 -12.21 0.08 2.84
N ALA A 38 -13.50 -0.20 2.96
CA ALA A 38 -13.97 -1.46 3.56
C ALA A 38 -13.53 -2.69 2.75
N GLU A 39 -13.54 -2.62 1.42
CA GLU A 39 -13.06 -3.68 0.55
C GLU A 39 -11.53 -3.83 0.66
N ALA A 40 -10.79 -2.73 0.71
CA ALA A 40 -9.34 -2.75 0.92
C ALA A 40 -8.98 -3.38 2.28
N ALA A 41 -9.66 -2.97 3.34
CA ALA A 41 -9.45 -3.53 4.68
C ALA A 41 -9.65 -5.05 4.72
N LYS A 42 -10.64 -5.59 3.99
CA LYS A 42 -10.84 -7.05 3.87
C LYS A 42 -9.66 -7.74 3.18
N LYS A 43 -9.14 -7.16 2.11
CA LYS A 43 -8.00 -7.72 1.36
C LYS A 43 -6.70 -7.67 2.14
N GLN A 44 -6.57 -6.70 3.04
CA GLN A 44 -5.37 -6.39 3.83
C GLN A 44 -5.44 -6.92 5.26
N ALA A 45 -6.51 -7.64 5.61
CA ALA A 45 -6.69 -8.15 6.97
C ALA A 45 -5.64 -9.22 7.32
N ALA A 46 -5.26 -9.24 8.59
CA ALA A 46 -4.40 -10.29 9.12
C ALA A 46 -5.01 -11.68 8.88
N GLY A 47 -4.18 -12.64 8.50
CA GLY A 47 -4.59 -14.02 8.19
C GLY A 47 -5.04 -14.23 6.75
N VAL A 48 -5.27 -13.18 5.97
CA VAL A 48 -5.58 -13.29 4.52
C VAL A 48 -4.33 -13.77 3.78
N VAL A 49 -4.50 -14.73 2.88
CA VAL A 49 -3.40 -15.18 2.00
C VAL A 49 -3.06 -14.06 1.03
N ALA A 50 -1.79 -13.62 1.06
CA ALA A 50 -1.29 -12.60 0.16
C ALA A 50 -1.36 -13.10 -1.30
N PRO A 51 -2.05 -12.38 -2.20
CA PRO A 51 -2.15 -12.76 -3.61
C PRO A 51 -0.76 -12.91 -4.25
N ASP A 52 -0.56 -13.98 -5.03
CA ASP A 52 0.69 -14.14 -5.77
C ASP A 52 0.69 -13.28 -7.04
N PHE A 53 1.87 -12.88 -7.45
CA PHE A 53 2.06 -12.11 -8.68
C PHE A 53 3.45 -12.34 -9.27
N THR A 54 3.59 -12.07 -10.57
CA THR A 54 4.87 -12.04 -11.26
C THR A 54 5.04 -10.68 -11.92
N LEU A 55 6.12 -9.98 -11.58
CA LEU A 55 6.52 -8.69 -12.13
C LEU A 55 8.00 -8.74 -12.51
N ASN A 56 8.44 -7.84 -13.38
CA ASN A 56 9.85 -7.79 -13.74
C ASN A 56 10.69 -7.12 -12.63
N ASP A 57 11.82 -7.72 -12.32
CA ASP A 57 12.81 -7.18 -11.41
C ASP A 57 13.58 -6.00 -12.02
N ILE A 58 14.53 -5.44 -11.27
CA ILE A 58 15.36 -4.29 -11.70
C ILE A 58 16.18 -4.59 -12.97
N ASN A 59 16.44 -5.86 -13.27
CA ASN A 59 17.18 -6.33 -14.43
C ASN A 59 16.25 -6.74 -15.60
N GLY A 60 14.92 -6.54 -15.45
CA GLY A 60 13.92 -6.93 -16.43
C GLY A 60 13.59 -8.42 -16.46
N LYS A 61 14.01 -9.20 -15.45
CA LYS A 61 13.70 -10.62 -15.34
C LYS A 61 12.39 -10.84 -14.58
N PRO A 62 11.55 -11.81 -14.99
CA PRO A 62 10.36 -12.17 -14.24
C PRO A 62 10.70 -12.62 -12.82
N PHE A 63 10.08 -11.99 -11.84
CA PHE A 63 10.19 -12.31 -10.42
C PHE A 63 8.81 -12.64 -9.87
N THR A 64 8.65 -13.81 -9.29
CA THR A 64 7.37 -14.27 -8.71
C THR A 64 7.45 -14.13 -7.19
N PHE A 65 6.46 -13.46 -6.59
CA PHE A 65 6.44 -13.20 -5.14
C PHE A 65 6.47 -14.48 -4.32
N SER A 66 5.79 -15.54 -4.74
CA SER A 66 5.79 -16.82 -4.02
C SER A 66 7.17 -17.49 -3.91
N SER A 67 8.19 -17.04 -4.68
CA SER A 67 9.56 -17.52 -4.51
C SER A 67 10.18 -17.11 -3.16
N LEU A 68 9.57 -16.15 -2.44
CA LEU A 68 9.98 -15.71 -1.11
C LEU A 68 9.25 -16.46 0.03
N ARG A 69 8.44 -17.47 -0.28
CA ARG A 69 7.77 -18.27 0.77
C ARG A 69 8.77 -18.86 1.76
N GLY A 70 8.36 -19.02 3.00
CA GLY A 70 9.23 -19.49 4.10
C GLY A 70 10.00 -18.37 4.80
N LYS A 71 9.87 -17.12 4.34
CA LYS A 71 10.46 -15.93 4.97
C LYS A 71 9.37 -14.91 5.31
N TYR A 72 9.65 -14.03 6.26
CA TYR A 72 8.90 -12.80 6.38
C TYR A 72 9.23 -11.88 5.21
N VAL A 73 8.21 -11.30 4.59
CA VAL A 73 8.38 -10.35 3.48
C VAL A 73 7.59 -9.09 3.76
N ILE A 74 8.23 -7.96 3.58
CA ILE A 74 7.58 -6.65 3.60
C ILE A 74 7.35 -6.23 2.15
N LEU A 75 6.10 -6.21 1.73
CA LEU A 75 5.71 -5.63 0.45
C LEU A 75 5.59 -4.11 0.66
N ASP A 76 6.51 -3.35 0.08
CA ASP A 76 6.53 -1.89 0.16
C ASP A 76 6.04 -1.29 -1.15
N PHE A 77 4.81 -0.79 -1.14
CA PHE A 77 4.20 -0.10 -2.28
C PHE A 77 4.60 1.37 -2.24
N TRP A 78 5.37 1.81 -3.22
CA TRP A 78 5.97 3.13 -3.27
C TRP A 78 6.06 3.68 -4.69
N GLY A 79 6.62 4.88 -4.86
CA GLY A 79 6.94 5.46 -6.16
C GLY A 79 7.93 6.60 -6.02
N SER A 80 8.68 6.92 -7.08
CA SER A 80 9.70 7.99 -7.09
C SER A 80 9.13 9.38 -6.82
N TRP A 81 7.84 9.56 -7.06
CA TRP A 81 7.06 10.78 -6.83
C TRP A 81 6.53 10.89 -5.39
N CYS A 82 6.64 9.83 -4.59
CA CYS A 82 6.07 9.75 -3.25
C CYS A 82 7.04 10.29 -2.20
N GLY A 83 6.89 11.56 -1.82
CA GLY A 83 7.77 12.21 -0.85
C GLY A 83 7.80 11.54 0.52
N TRP A 84 6.67 11.03 1.02
CA TRP A 84 6.61 10.30 2.28
C TRP A 84 7.32 8.94 2.21
N CYS A 85 7.25 8.25 1.07
CA CYS A 85 7.98 7.01 0.86
C CYS A 85 9.50 7.26 0.95
N ILE A 86 9.97 8.30 0.24
CA ILE A 86 11.40 8.68 0.23
C ILE A 86 11.88 9.07 1.63
N LYS A 87 11.03 9.77 2.40
CA LYS A 87 11.35 10.15 3.78
C LYS A 87 11.57 8.94 4.70
N GLY A 88 10.86 7.84 4.49
CA GLY A 88 10.99 6.60 5.27
C GLY A 88 12.20 5.73 4.91
N PHE A 89 12.85 5.94 3.76
CA PHE A 89 13.95 5.06 3.32
C PHE A 89 15.13 4.98 4.28
N PRO A 90 15.60 6.07 4.95
CA PRO A 90 16.69 5.96 5.92
C PRO A 90 16.37 4.98 7.04
N ASP A 91 15.21 5.09 7.66
CA ASP A 91 14.78 4.21 8.76
C ASP A 91 14.59 2.77 8.26
N MET A 92 14.00 2.58 7.08
CA MET A 92 13.87 1.26 6.46
C MET A 92 15.23 0.59 6.23
N LYS A 93 16.25 1.34 5.76
CA LYS A 93 17.62 0.83 5.59
C LYS A 93 18.25 0.42 6.91
N GLU A 94 18.06 1.23 7.96
CA GLU A 94 18.55 0.92 9.30
C GLU A 94 17.96 -0.39 9.80
N TYR A 95 16.64 -0.54 9.73
CA TYR A 95 15.94 -1.74 10.17
C TYR A 95 16.24 -2.97 9.31
N TYR A 96 16.40 -2.80 8.00
CA TYR A 96 16.82 -3.88 7.10
C TYR A 96 18.22 -4.41 7.44
N LYS A 97 19.14 -3.50 7.82
CA LYS A 97 20.48 -3.86 8.32
C LYS A 97 20.42 -4.47 9.72
N LYS A 98 19.64 -3.88 10.63
CA LYS A 98 19.50 -4.31 12.04
C LYS A 98 19.00 -5.76 12.11
N TYR A 99 18.08 -6.14 11.27
CA TYR A 99 17.47 -7.47 11.24
C TYR A 99 17.84 -8.27 10.00
N ALA A 100 19.07 -8.12 9.52
CA ALA A 100 19.56 -8.79 8.33
C ALA A 100 19.28 -10.32 8.36
N GLY A 101 18.62 -10.81 7.31
CA GLY A 101 18.26 -12.23 7.16
C GLY A 101 16.99 -12.65 7.91
N LYS A 102 16.38 -11.81 8.74
CA LYS A 102 15.11 -12.13 9.42
C LYS A 102 13.90 -11.89 8.51
N PHE A 103 13.97 -10.91 7.64
CA PHE A 103 12.95 -10.61 6.65
C PHE A 103 13.56 -10.10 5.34
N GLU A 104 12.77 -10.09 4.29
CA GLU A 104 13.10 -9.46 3.01
C GLU A 104 12.15 -8.29 2.74
N ILE A 105 12.62 -7.26 2.04
CA ILE A 105 11.75 -6.19 1.52
C ILE A 105 11.63 -6.38 0.02
N LEU A 106 10.41 -6.37 -0.49
CA LEU A 106 10.10 -6.31 -1.90
C LEU A 106 9.45 -4.97 -2.21
N GLY A 107 10.24 -4.04 -2.72
CA GLY A 107 9.77 -2.74 -3.19
C GLY A 107 9.01 -2.88 -4.49
N ILE A 108 7.72 -2.54 -4.46
CA ILE A 108 6.82 -2.60 -5.61
C ILE A 108 6.62 -1.16 -6.09
N ASP A 109 7.22 -0.83 -7.22
CA ASP A 109 7.06 0.50 -7.81
C ASP A 109 5.65 0.72 -8.32
N CYS A 110 5.12 1.91 -8.13
CA CYS A 110 3.75 2.23 -8.48
C CYS A 110 3.64 3.59 -9.19
N ASN A 111 2.92 3.58 -10.32
CA ASN A 111 2.59 4.80 -11.06
C ASN A 111 3.80 5.58 -11.64
N ASP A 112 4.93 4.93 -11.79
CA ASP A 112 6.13 5.48 -12.41
C ASP A 112 6.31 5.01 -13.87
N THR A 113 7.33 5.55 -14.51
CA THR A 113 7.96 4.91 -15.67
C THR A 113 9.11 4.03 -15.17
N GLU A 114 9.41 2.96 -15.90
CA GLU A 114 10.50 2.05 -15.54
C GLU A 114 11.84 2.78 -15.33
N GLN A 115 12.11 3.80 -16.15
CA GLN A 115 13.33 4.60 -16.02
C GLN A 115 13.37 5.41 -14.72
N LYS A 116 12.27 6.11 -14.37
CA LYS A 116 12.19 6.89 -13.13
C LYS A 116 12.35 6.02 -11.90
N TRP A 117 11.71 4.86 -11.91
CA TRP A 117 11.87 3.86 -10.87
C TRP A 117 13.32 3.42 -10.70
N LYS A 118 14.00 2.99 -11.80
CA LYS A 118 15.40 2.58 -11.77
C LYS A 118 16.33 3.68 -11.25
N ASP A 119 16.12 4.91 -11.71
CA ASP A 119 16.88 6.08 -11.28
C ASP A 119 16.68 6.35 -9.77
N ALA A 120 15.46 6.22 -9.28
CA ALA A 120 15.14 6.40 -7.86
C ALA A 120 15.77 5.31 -6.99
N VAL A 121 15.67 4.04 -7.38
CA VAL A 121 16.34 2.92 -6.66
C VAL A 121 17.83 3.17 -6.54
N LYS A 122 18.48 3.55 -7.65
CA LYS A 122 19.91 3.89 -7.68
C LYS A 122 20.23 5.13 -6.84
N LYS A 123 19.48 6.22 -7.02
CA LYS A 123 19.69 7.49 -6.31
C LYS A 123 19.60 7.33 -4.80
N HIS A 124 18.65 6.54 -4.34
CA HIS A 124 18.44 6.32 -2.91
C HIS A 124 19.18 5.09 -2.38
N GLU A 125 19.97 4.40 -3.23
CA GLU A 125 20.79 3.23 -2.85
C GLU A 125 19.97 2.21 -2.05
N LEU A 126 18.80 1.81 -2.58
CA LEU A 126 17.89 0.89 -1.90
C LEU A 126 18.42 -0.55 -2.00
N PRO A 127 18.78 -1.23 -0.87
CA PRO A 127 19.55 -2.46 -0.91
C PRO A 127 18.73 -3.75 -1.05
N TRP A 128 17.40 -3.64 -1.09
CA TRP A 128 16.47 -4.77 -1.12
C TRP A 128 15.98 -5.11 -2.52
N LEU A 129 15.08 -6.08 -2.63
CA LEU A 129 14.50 -6.50 -3.90
C LEU A 129 13.49 -5.47 -4.44
N HIS A 130 13.48 -5.33 -5.76
CA HIS A 130 12.61 -4.37 -6.43
C HIS A 130 11.93 -4.97 -7.65
N VAL A 131 10.65 -4.66 -7.84
CA VAL A 131 9.88 -5.03 -9.02
C VAL A 131 9.12 -3.83 -9.58
N TYR A 132 9.00 -3.78 -10.90
CA TYR A 132 8.24 -2.77 -11.62
C TYR A 132 6.79 -3.19 -11.77
N ASN A 133 5.86 -2.39 -11.30
CA ASN A 133 4.43 -2.64 -11.43
C ASN A 133 3.82 -1.74 -12.52
N PRO A 134 3.66 -2.24 -13.75
CA PRO A 134 3.09 -1.45 -14.84
C PRO A 134 1.61 -1.12 -14.56
N ARG A 135 1.12 -0.03 -15.14
CA ARG A 135 -0.29 0.41 -14.97
C ARG A 135 -1.33 -0.62 -15.37
N SER A 136 -0.98 -1.56 -16.24
CA SER A 136 -1.84 -2.66 -16.66
C SER A 136 -1.94 -3.79 -15.63
N SER A 137 -1.08 -3.78 -14.62
CA SER A 137 -1.06 -4.78 -13.55
C SER A 137 -2.27 -4.64 -12.63
N LYS A 138 -2.72 -5.76 -12.09
CA LYS A 138 -3.80 -5.81 -11.10
C LYS A 138 -3.31 -5.80 -9.64
N VAL A 139 -1.99 -5.80 -9.41
CA VAL A 139 -1.41 -5.98 -8.07
C VAL A 139 -1.94 -4.95 -7.08
N LEU A 140 -2.03 -3.66 -7.45
CA LEU A 140 -2.62 -2.64 -6.57
C LEU A 140 -4.08 -2.96 -6.20
N ALA A 141 -4.86 -3.41 -7.17
CA ALA A 141 -6.27 -3.76 -6.94
C ALA A 141 -6.43 -5.03 -6.11
N ASP A 142 -5.58 -6.04 -6.35
CA ASP A 142 -5.61 -7.32 -5.64
C ASP A 142 -5.26 -7.14 -4.16
N TYR A 143 -4.30 -6.26 -3.85
CA TYR A 143 -3.93 -5.89 -2.49
C TYR A 143 -4.78 -4.75 -1.91
N GLY A 144 -5.68 -4.15 -2.67
CA GLY A 144 -6.52 -3.05 -2.20
C GLY A 144 -5.72 -1.79 -1.82
N VAL A 145 -4.57 -1.54 -2.47
CA VAL A 145 -3.73 -0.38 -2.19
C VAL A 145 -4.39 0.88 -2.72
N GLN A 146 -4.64 1.87 -1.84
CA GLN A 146 -5.30 3.13 -2.16
C GLN A 146 -4.45 4.36 -1.85
N GLY A 147 -3.36 4.20 -1.10
CA GLY A 147 -2.47 5.29 -0.69
C GLY A 147 -1.02 4.82 -0.58
N PHE A 148 -0.09 5.77 -0.50
CA PHE A 148 1.35 5.51 -0.46
C PHE A 148 2.05 6.31 0.63
N PRO A 149 3.06 5.73 1.29
CA PRO A 149 3.43 4.32 1.20
C PRO A 149 2.36 3.39 1.79
N THR A 150 2.29 2.17 1.29
CA THR A 150 1.58 1.06 1.96
C THR A 150 2.58 -0.06 2.16
N LYS A 151 2.74 -0.49 3.41
CA LYS A 151 3.64 -1.59 3.79
C LYS A 151 2.80 -2.77 4.29
N ILE A 152 2.96 -3.94 3.67
CA ILE A 152 2.24 -5.16 4.05
C ILE A 152 3.26 -6.20 4.50
N ILE A 153 3.20 -6.57 5.76
CA ILE A 153 4.04 -7.64 6.31
C ILE A 153 3.35 -8.97 6.05
N VAL A 154 4.05 -9.86 5.35
CA VAL A 154 3.59 -11.21 5.03
C VAL A 154 4.46 -12.20 5.77
N GLY A 155 3.84 -13.14 6.46
CA GLY A 155 4.52 -14.21 7.20
C GLY A 155 5.07 -15.31 6.29
N PRO A 156 5.90 -16.22 6.87
CA PRO A 156 6.48 -17.35 6.13
C PRO A 156 5.44 -18.28 5.49
N ASP A 157 4.24 -18.36 6.07
CA ASP A 157 3.10 -19.12 5.56
C ASP A 157 2.38 -18.42 4.40
N GLY A 158 2.82 -17.20 4.05
CA GLY A 158 2.26 -16.38 2.98
C GLY A 158 0.98 -15.64 3.35
N LYS A 159 0.66 -15.55 4.63
CA LYS A 159 -0.48 -14.77 5.10
C LYS A 159 -0.05 -13.38 5.55
N ILE A 160 -0.94 -12.43 5.37
CA ILE A 160 -0.75 -11.06 5.84
C ILE A 160 -0.75 -11.07 7.37
N VAL A 161 0.29 -10.50 7.95
CA VAL A 161 0.44 -10.29 9.39
C VAL A 161 -0.14 -8.93 9.76
N LYS A 162 0.25 -7.90 9.03
CA LYS A 162 -0.19 -6.52 9.26
C LYS A 162 -0.04 -5.67 8.01
N THR A 163 -0.93 -4.71 7.85
CA THR A 163 -0.82 -3.63 6.87
C THR A 163 -0.71 -2.29 7.57
N ILE A 164 0.22 -1.47 7.11
CA ILE A 164 0.42 -0.09 7.57
C ILE A 164 0.37 0.84 6.36
N VAL A 165 -0.50 1.85 6.43
CA VAL A 165 -0.66 2.88 5.39
C VAL A 165 -0.10 4.19 5.89
N GLY A 166 0.74 4.82 5.08
CA GLY A 166 1.49 6.02 5.47
C GLY A 166 2.82 5.67 6.12
N GLU A 167 3.61 6.72 6.41
CA GLU A 167 4.86 6.58 7.16
C GLU A 167 4.51 6.70 8.65
N ASP A 168 4.39 5.55 9.30
CA ASP A 168 3.96 5.43 10.70
C ASP A 168 5.04 4.73 11.52
N PRO A 169 5.52 5.33 12.64
CA PRO A 169 6.47 4.71 13.57
C PRO A 169 6.03 3.35 14.11
N ALA A 170 4.73 3.07 14.15
CA ALA A 170 4.19 1.77 14.54
C ALA A 170 4.71 0.62 13.67
N PHE A 171 5.11 0.90 12.43
CA PHE A 171 5.75 -0.08 11.55
C PHE A 171 7.05 -0.61 12.15
N TYR A 172 7.91 0.28 12.61
CA TYR A 172 9.21 -0.07 13.17
C TYR A 172 9.07 -0.73 14.55
N THR A 173 8.13 -0.28 15.37
CA THR A 173 7.79 -0.93 16.64
C THR A 173 7.38 -2.39 16.41
N LEU A 174 6.56 -2.65 15.40
CA LEU A 174 6.15 -4.01 15.06
C LEU A 174 7.32 -4.87 14.56
N LEU A 175 8.26 -4.31 13.78
CA LEU A 175 9.47 -5.04 13.40
C LEU A 175 10.31 -5.42 14.62
N ASP A 176 10.42 -4.52 15.59
CA ASP A 176 11.09 -4.81 16.86
C ASP A 176 10.39 -5.92 17.66
N GLU A 177 9.07 -5.98 17.64
CA GLU A 177 8.29 -7.05 18.30
C GLU A 177 8.45 -8.40 17.61
N LEU A 178 8.52 -8.41 16.28
CA LEU A 178 8.58 -9.64 15.48
C LEU A 178 9.98 -10.26 15.43
N PHE A 179 11.05 -9.45 15.51
CA PHE A 179 12.40 -9.90 15.17
C PHE A 179 13.46 -9.74 16.27
N LYS A 180 13.10 -9.18 17.42
CA LYS A 180 13.97 -9.15 18.62
C LYS A 180 14.34 -10.51 19.18
#